data_f7b5cae2399b3f40876af53d08388012
#
_entry.id   f7b5cae2399b3f40876af53d08388012
#
_cell.length_a   1.000
_cell.length_b   1.000
_cell.length_c   1.000
_cell.angle_alpha   90.00
_cell.angle_beta   90.00
_cell.angle_gamma   90.00
#
_symmetry.space_group_name_H-M   'P 1'
#
loop_
_entity.id
_entity.type
_entity.pdbx_description
1 polymer ?
#
loop_
_entity_poly.entity_id
_entity_poly.type
_entity_poly.pdbx_seq_one_letter_code
_entity_poly.pdbx_strand_id
1 'polypeptide(L)'
;KNKAKNYKYLDSLYKDFAQKAKRRFELGETNYLEMITAQSKQKQLETLYKQSLQEVTLYNQQLKKIVQVDSLTIEDGLLKKLEIEQLSANQNVGLSVFDATINYQKAQTKLEKQSLLPDLNAEYFQGTNSSLNDNIKGYQLGLKIPILFGGQRSKIKASKIAQDIIAEQKQDYQVKLNAEYQSLLAKLQQYEDAINYYETQGKTLSEEIIKTANRTFKEGEID
;
A
#
# COMPACT_ATOMS: atom_id res chain seq x y z
N LYS A 1 -12.70 6.04 -12.17
CA LYS A 1 -13.53 6.76 -13.14
C LYS A 1 -13.55 6.08 -14.51
N ASN A 2 -12.41 5.73 -15.12
CA ASN A 2 -12.37 5.10 -16.46
C ASN A 2 -13.14 3.78 -16.51
N LYS A 3 -13.00 2.92 -15.51
CA LYS A 3 -13.77 1.67 -15.37
C LYS A 3 -15.29 1.95 -15.38
N ALA A 4 -15.76 3.00 -14.67
CA ALA A 4 -17.16 3.38 -14.65
C ALA A 4 -17.64 3.92 -16.01
N LYS A 5 -16.80 4.68 -16.74
CA LYS A 5 -17.10 5.10 -18.11
C LYS A 5 -17.27 3.92 -19.07
N ASN A 6 -16.39 2.93 -18.97
CA ASN A 6 -16.50 1.71 -19.78
C ASN A 6 -17.76 0.92 -19.48
N TYR A 7 -18.11 0.71 -18.22
CA TYR A 7 -19.35 0.01 -17.86
C TYR A 7 -20.60 0.80 -18.27
N LYS A 8 -20.58 2.11 -18.20
CA LYS A 8 -21.66 2.96 -18.73
C LYS A 8 -21.87 2.76 -20.22
N TYR A 9 -20.78 2.72 -20.98
CA TYR A 9 -20.84 2.46 -22.43
C TYR A 9 -21.40 1.06 -22.72
N LEU A 10 -20.90 0.04 -22.04
CA LEU A 10 -21.39 -1.33 -22.20
C LEU A 10 -22.85 -1.49 -21.78
N ASP A 11 -23.28 -0.88 -20.67
CA ASP A 11 -24.68 -0.88 -20.26
C ASP A 11 -25.59 -0.26 -21.33
N SER A 12 -25.18 0.87 -21.90
CA SER A 12 -25.92 1.52 -22.99
C SER A 12 -26.02 0.64 -24.24
N LEU A 13 -24.91 0.01 -24.64
CA LEU A 13 -24.86 -0.88 -25.79
C LEU A 13 -25.78 -2.11 -25.60
N TYR A 14 -25.69 -2.76 -24.45
CA TYR A 14 -26.50 -3.94 -24.16
C TYR A 14 -27.97 -3.61 -23.87
N LYS A 15 -28.27 -2.42 -23.43
CA LYS A 15 -29.65 -1.94 -23.30
C LYS A 15 -30.34 -1.84 -24.68
N ASP A 16 -29.65 -1.28 -25.68
CA ASP A 16 -30.14 -1.23 -27.07
C ASP A 16 -30.27 -2.64 -27.64
N PHE A 17 -29.29 -3.51 -27.43
CA PHE A 17 -29.33 -4.91 -27.86
C PHE A 17 -30.50 -5.67 -27.23
N ALA A 18 -30.72 -5.58 -25.92
CA ALA A 18 -31.83 -6.25 -25.23
C ALA A 18 -33.21 -5.76 -25.70
N GLN A 19 -33.32 -4.47 -26.04
CA GLN A 19 -34.56 -3.94 -26.62
C GLN A 19 -34.83 -4.52 -28.01
N LYS A 20 -33.82 -4.63 -28.86
CA LYS A 20 -33.91 -5.24 -30.18
C LYS A 20 -34.27 -6.74 -30.10
N ALA A 21 -33.59 -7.50 -29.23
CA ALA A 21 -33.89 -8.91 -28.99
C ALA A 21 -35.33 -9.12 -28.50
N LYS A 22 -35.81 -8.26 -27.59
CA LYS A 22 -37.20 -8.30 -27.14
C LYS A 22 -38.17 -8.07 -28.31
N ARG A 23 -37.93 -7.07 -29.18
CA ARG A 23 -38.79 -6.78 -30.34
C ARG A 23 -38.78 -7.91 -31.34
N ARG A 24 -37.64 -8.51 -31.64
CA ARG A 24 -37.52 -9.72 -32.51
C ARG A 24 -38.34 -10.88 -31.96
N PHE A 25 -38.28 -11.12 -30.65
CA PHE A 25 -39.09 -12.14 -30.01
C PHE A 25 -40.60 -11.87 -30.14
N GLU A 26 -41.05 -10.62 -29.92
CA GLU A 26 -42.44 -10.22 -30.07
C GLU A 26 -42.94 -10.34 -31.51
N LEU A 27 -42.04 -10.28 -32.51
CA LEU A 27 -42.34 -10.53 -33.93
C LEU A 27 -42.22 -11.98 -34.37
N GLY A 28 -41.80 -12.87 -33.47
CA GLY A 28 -41.57 -14.30 -33.75
C GLY A 28 -40.29 -14.58 -34.54
N GLU A 29 -39.39 -13.63 -34.64
CA GLU A 29 -38.11 -13.71 -35.38
C GLU A 29 -36.99 -14.37 -34.57
N THR A 30 -37.16 -14.55 -33.28
CA THR A 30 -36.17 -15.19 -32.38
C THR A 30 -36.86 -15.95 -31.26
N ASN A 31 -36.09 -16.74 -30.53
CA ASN A 31 -36.60 -17.56 -29.42
C ASN A 31 -36.53 -16.83 -28.08
N TYR A 32 -37.30 -17.36 -27.10
CA TYR A 32 -37.35 -16.79 -25.74
C TYR A 32 -35.98 -16.79 -25.03
N LEU A 33 -35.15 -17.82 -25.28
CA LEU A 33 -33.83 -17.94 -24.63
C LEU A 33 -32.90 -16.81 -25.04
N GLU A 34 -32.88 -16.43 -26.30
CA GLU A 34 -32.09 -15.30 -26.81
C GLU A 34 -32.51 -14.00 -26.16
N MET A 35 -33.82 -13.70 -26.14
CA MET A 35 -34.36 -12.50 -25.51
C MET A 35 -33.96 -12.42 -24.02
N ILE A 36 -34.19 -13.51 -23.25
CA ILE A 36 -33.89 -13.49 -21.79
C ILE A 36 -32.40 -13.43 -21.51
N THR A 37 -31.57 -14.01 -22.37
CA THR A 37 -30.11 -13.94 -22.28
C THR A 37 -29.63 -12.51 -22.49
N ALA A 38 -30.13 -11.82 -23.49
CA ALA A 38 -29.82 -10.40 -23.76
C ALA A 38 -30.22 -9.49 -22.58
N GLN A 39 -31.43 -9.70 -22.05
CA GLN A 39 -31.91 -8.96 -20.86
C GLN A 39 -31.08 -9.25 -19.61
N SER A 40 -30.74 -10.50 -19.37
CA SER A 40 -29.90 -10.91 -18.26
C SER A 40 -28.51 -10.25 -18.33
N LYS A 41 -27.89 -10.24 -19.50
CA LYS A 41 -26.60 -9.61 -19.73
C LYS A 41 -26.65 -8.10 -19.51
N GLN A 42 -27.67 -7.43 -20.00
CA GLN A 42 -27.89 -6.01 -19.74
C GLN A 42 -28.01 -5.73 -18.24
N LYS A 43 -28.80 -6.50 -17.49
CA LYS A 43 -28.94 -6.35 -16.04
C LYS A 43 -27.65 -6.58 -15.27
N GLN A 44 -26.83 -7.53 -15.71
CA GLN A 44 -25.50 -7.76 -15.16
C GLN A 44 -24.60 -6.52 -15.36
N LEU A 45 -24.58 -5.94 -16.55
CA LEU A 45 -23.78 -4.75 -16.86
C LEU A 45 -24.27 -3.51 -16.13
N GLU A 46 -25.58 -3.30 -16.01
CA GLU A 46 -26.17 -2.24 -15.18
C GLU A 46 -25.70 -2.34 -13.72
N THR A 47 -25.66 -3.57 -13.18
CA THR A 47 -25.18 -3.81 -11.82
C THR A 47 -23.70 -3.49 -11.68
N LEU A 48 -22.85 -3.95 -12.62
CA LEU A 48 -21.42 -3.62 -12.64
C LEU A 48 -21.16 -2.12 -12.78
N TYR A 49 -21.97 -1.41 -13.56
CA TYR A 49 -21.90 0.03 -13.64
C TYR A 49 -22.19 0.71 -12.30
N LYS A 50 -23.29 0.32 -11.62
CA LYS A 50 -23.64 0.84 -10.29
C LYS A 50 -22.55 0.55 -9.27
N GLN A 51 -22.00 -0.67 -9.25
CA GLN A 51 -20.87 -1.03 -8.38
C GLN A 51 -19.65 -0.15 -8.65
N SER A 52 -19.33 0.10 -9.92
CA SER A 52 -18.18 0.93 -10.28
C SER A 52 -18.33 2.39 -9.84
N LEU A 53 -19.56 2.93 -9.79
CA LEU A 53 -19.84 4.26 -9.23
C LEU A 53 -19.62 4.27 -7.70
N GLN A 54 -20.03 3.21 -7.00
CA GLN A 54 -19.78 3.08 -5.56
C GLN A 54 -18.27 2.96 -5.26
N GLU A 55 -17.52 2.22 -6.10
CA GLU A 55 -16.05 2.17 -6.02
C GLU A 55 -15.42 3.57 -6.16
N VAL A 56 -15.90 4.37 -7.12
CA VAL A 56 -15.42 5.77 -7.28
C VAL A 56 -15.65 6.58 -6.02
N THR A 57 -16.84 6.46 -5.42
CA THR A 57 -17.17 7.15 -4.16
C THR A 57 -16.25 6.70 -3.02
N LEU A 58 -16.04 5.38 -2.89
CA LEU A 58 -15.17 4.79 -1.87
C LEU A 58 -13.73 5.29 -1.99
N TYR A 59 -13.14 5.21 -3.19
CA TYR A 59 -11.77 5.69 -3.41
C TYR A 59 -11.63 7.20 -3.23
N ASN A 60 -12.65 8.00 -3.59
CA ASN A 60 -12.65 9.43 -3.30
C ASN A 60 -12.62 9.71 -1.78
N GLN A 61 -13.38 8.96 -0.99
CA GLN A 61 -13.34 9.10 0.47
C GLN A 61 -11.99 8.66 1.07
N GLN A 62 -11.42 7.56 0.55
CA GLN A 62 -10.08 7.13 0.97
C GLN A 62 -9.02 8.19 0.65
N LEU A 63 -9.08 8.79 -0.54
CA LEU A 63 -8.15 9.84 -0.94
C LEU A 63 -8.30 11.09 -0.08
N LYS A 64 -9.53 11.54 0.20
CA LYS A 64 -9.81 12.65 1.13
C LYS A 64 -9.21 12.40 2.51
N LYS A 65 -9.34 11.16 3.03
CA LYS A 65 -8.75 10.78 4.31
C LYS A 65 -7.22 10.89 4.31
N ILE A 66 -6.56 10.48 3.20
CA ILE A 66 -5.09 10.54 3.09
C ILE A 66 -4.60 11.98 2.98
N VAL A 67 -5.28 12.80 2.16
CA VAL A 67 -4.90 14.20 1.91
C VAL A 67 -5.41 15.15 3.01
N GLN A 68 -6.31 14.67 3.87
CA GLN A 68 -6.92 15.43 4.97
C GLN A 68 -7.66 16.70 4.49
N VAL A 69 -8.45 16.57 3.40
CA VAL A 69 -9.26 17.66 2.86
C VAL A 69 -10.75 17.29 2.82
N ASP A 70 -11.63 18.26 3.06
CA ASP A 70 -13.07 18.05 3.02
C ASP A 70 -13.63 17.95 1.61
N SER A 71 -13.03 18.67 0.66
CA SER A 71 -13.41 18.64 -0.75
C SER A 71 -12.22 18.34 -1.63
N LEU A 72 -12.43 17.46 -2.62
CA LEU A 72 -11.40 17.08 -3.59
C LEU A 72 -12.03 16.99 -4.97
N THR A 73 -11.53 17.77 -5.91
CA THR A 73 -11.88 17.67 -7.32
C THR A 73 -10.74 16.97 -8.06
N ILE A 74 -11.06 15.81 -8.62
CA ILE A 74 -10.09 15.05 -9.43
C ILE A 74 -10.39 15.35 -10.90
N GLU A 75 -9.43 15.94 -11.58
CA GLU A 75 -9.53 16.19 -13.00
C GLU A 75 -9.58 14.87 -13.80
N ASP A 76 -10.41 14.85 -14.83
CA ASP A 76 -10.47 13.75 -15.77
C ASP A 76 -9.38 13.96 -16.83
N GLY A 77 -8.29 13.24 -16.71
CA GLY A 77 -7.18 13.28 -17.67
C GLY A 77 -6.74 11.88 -18.08
N LEU A 78 -6.01 11.81 -19.18
CA LEU A 78 -5.27 10.60 -19.54
C LEU A 78 -4.18 10.37 -18.49
N LEU A 79 -4.10 9.15 -18.01
CA LEU A 79 -2.99 8.75 -17.13
C LEU A 79 -1.68 8.87 -17.92
N LYS A 80 -0.75 9.67 -17.40
CA LYS A 80 0.58 9.76 -17.99
C LYS A 80 1.35 8.51 -17.60
N LYS A 81 2.10 7.96 -18.56
CA LYS A 81 3.07 6.90 -18.26
C LYS A 81 4.14 7.51 -17.34
N LEU A 82 4.32 6.92 -16.16
CA LEU A 82 5.40 7.30 -15.26
C LEU A 82 6.67 6.59 -15.69
N GLU A 83 7.74 7.33 -15.84
CA GLU A 83 9.07 6.74 -15.97
C GLU A 83 9.51 6.25 -14.60
N ILE A 84 9.79 4.97 -14.49
CA ILE A 84 10.26 4.37 -13.24
C ILE A 84 11.77 4.47 -13.26
N GLU A 85 12.33 5.37 -12.44
CA GLU A 85 13.74 5.34 -12.14
C GLU A 85 14.06 3.99 -11.47
N GLN A 86 15.16 3.36 -11.87
CA GLN A 86 15.64 2.14 -11.22
C GLN A 86 16.12 2.50 -9.80
N LEU A 87 15.16 2.56 -8.86
CA LEU A 87 15.48 2.70 -7.45
C LEU A 87 16.14 1.41 -6.98
N SER A 88 17.37 1.49 -6.50
CA SER A 88 17.98 0.34 -5.85
C SER A 88 17.23 0.07 -4.54
N ALA A 89 16.85 -1.18 -4.30
CA ALA A 89 16.20 -1.59 -3.04
C ALA A 89 17.00 -1.17 -1.79
N ASN A 90 18.31 -0.96 -1.94
CA ASN A 90 19.20 -0.53 -0.86
C ASN A 90 18.97 0.93 -0.40
N GLN A 91 18.24 1.76 -1.17
CA GLN A 91 17.92 3.14 -0.81
C GLN A 91 16.57 3.28 -0.10
N ASN A 92 15.93 2.16 0.25
CA ASN A 92 14.65 2.18 0.95
C ASN A 92 14.78 2.75 2.36
N VAL A 93 13.96 3.76 2.67
CA VAL A 93 13.93 4.44 3.98
C VAL A 93 13.67 3.45 5.12
N GLY A 94 12.85 2.40 4.89
CA GLY A 94 12.61 1.35 5.87
C GLY A 94 13.89 0.63 6.31
N LEU A 95 14.83 0.39 5.40
CA LEU A 95 16.14 -0.20 5.75
C LEU A 95 16.97 0.74 6.63
N SER A 96 16.95 2.04 6.35
CA SER A 96 17.68 3.03 7.16
C SER A 96 17.12 3.14 8.58
N VAL A 97 15.82 2.92 8.78
CA VAL A 97 15.20 2.84 10.12
C VAL A 97 15.76 1.65 10.89
N PHE A 98 15.92 0.48 10.25
CA PHE A 98 16.56 -0.66 10.90
C PHE A 98 18.01 -0.37 11.27
N ASP A 99 18.78 0.32 10.40
CA ASP A 99 20.18 0.70 10.72
C ASP A 99 20.25 1.65 11.91
N ALA A 100 19.37 2.64 11.98
CA ALA A 100 19.27 3.53 13.13
C ALA A 100 18.91 2.77 14.41
N THR A 101 17.97 1.81 14.32
CA THR A 101 17.55 0.98 15.47
C THR A 101 18.66 0.06 15.94
N ILE A 102 19.43 -0.55 15.02
CA ILE A 102 20.60 -1.35 15.36
C ILE A 102 21.67 -0.50 16.08
N ASN A 103 21.90 0.73 15.60
CA ASN A 103 22.85 1.64 16.23
C ASN A 103 22.39 2.07 17.64
N TYR A 104 21.10 2.34 17.81
CA TYR A 104 20.51 2.60 19.12
C TYR A 104 20.73 1.40 20.06
N GLN A 105 20.43 0.17 19.62
CA GLN A 105 20.60 -1.02 20.45
C GLN A 105 22.07 -1.31 20.77
N LYS A 106 23.00 -0.99 19.85
CA LYS A 106 24.45 -1.05 20.15
C LYS A 106 24.85 -0.07 21.24
N ALA A 107 24.29 1.16 21.21
CA ALA A 107 24.53 2.15 22.27
C ALA A 107 23.95 1.69 23.62
N GLN A 108 22.76 1.08 23.62
CA GLN A 108 22.17 0.48 24.82
C GLN A 108 23.07 -0.65 25.40
N THR A 109 23.58 -1.53 24.53
CA THR A 109 24.50 -2.60 24.95
C THR A 109 25.79 -2.03 25.53
N LYS A 110 26.29 -0.90 24.99
CA LYS A 110 27.46 -0.20 25.53
C LYS A 110 27.15 0.41 26.89
N LEU A 111 25.98 1.00 27.08
CA LEU A 111 25.52 1.53 28.37
C LEU A 111 25.43 0.44 29.42
N GLU A 112 24.85 -0.71 29.11
CA GLU A 112 24.78 -1.86 30.03
C GLU A 112 26.18 -2.39 30.41
N LYS A 113 27.15 -2.33 29.49
CA LYS A 113 28.54 -2.69 29.81
C LYS A 113 29.19 -1.66 30.70
N GLN A 114 28.90 -0.37 30.57
CA GLN A 114 29.44 0.69 31.43
C GLN A 114 28.96 0.53 32.88
N SER A 115 27.76 0.00 33.11
CA SER A 115 27.25 -0.29 34.46
C SER A 115 28.05 -1.37 35.21
N LEU A 116 29.06 -1.99 34.60
CA LEU A 116 30.05 -2.86 35.27
C LEU A 116 31.22 -2.07 35.81
N LEU A 117 31.37 -0.80 35.42
CA LEU A 117 32.46 0.06 35.93
C LEU A 117 32.02 0.71 37.25
N PRO A 118 32.98 1.12 38.09
CA PRO A 118 32.68 1.90 39.28
C PRO A 118 32.09 3.27 38.92
N ASP A 119 31.04 3.68 39.63
CA ASP A 119 30.48 5.03 39.53
C ASP A 119 31.23 5.97 40.47
N LEU A 120 31.67 7.10 39.93
CA LEU A 120 32.23 8.22 40.69
C LEU A 120 31.16 9.30 40.84
N ASN A 121 30.85 9.68 42.05
CA ASN A 121 29.98 10.79 42.34
C ASN A 121 30.73 11.90 43.10
N ALA A 122 30.52 13.12 42.69
CA ALA A 122 30.99 14.31 43.38
C ALA A 122 29.78 15.18 43.70
N GLU A 123 29.64 15.51 44.95
CA GLU A 123 28.52 16.33 45.41
C GLU A 123 29.08 17.56 46.17
N TYR A 124 28.53 18.73 45.85
CA TYR A 124 28.72 19.95 46.63
C TYR A 124 27.40 20.25 47.31
N PHE A 125 27.47 20.49 48.62
CA PHE A 125 26.29 20.89 49.38
C PHE A 125 26.55 22.18 50.13
N GLN A 126 25.52 23.00 50.21
CA GLN A 126 25.49 24.18 51.01
C GLN A 126 24.21 24.16 51.85
N GLY A 127 24.33 24.39 53.13
CA GLY A 127 23.19 24.43 54.04
C GLY A 127 23.41 25.44 55.16
N THR A 128 22.33 25.87 55.78
CA THR A 128 22.36 26.74 56.97
C THR A 128 21.90 25.91 58.16
N ASN A 129 22.72 25.85 59.19
CA ASN A 129 22.32 25.24 60.45
C ASN A 129 21.71 26.31 61.34
N SER A 130 20.37 26.32 61.48
CA SER A 130 19.64 27.31 62.28
C SER A 130 19.97 27.28 63.76
N SER A 131 20.50 26.16 64.27
CA SER A 131 20.90 26.03 65.69
C SER A 131 22.27 26.61 65.98
N LEU A 132 23.13 26.74 64.96
CA LEU A 132 24.50 27.25 65.08
C LEU A 132 24.69 28.61 64.39
N ASN A 133 23.66 29.11 63.72
CA ASN A 133 23.64 30.32 62.90
C ASN A 133 24.85 30.41 61.94
N ASP A 134 25.25 29.25 61.38
CA ASP A 134 26.42 29.10 60.55
C ASP A 134 26.09 28.47 59.18
N ASN A 135 26.78 28.98 58.15
CA ASN A 135 26.66 28.47 56.78
C ASN A 135 27.67 27.33 56.56
N ILE A 136 27.16 26.13 56.44
CA ILE A 136 27.98 24.94 56.22
C ILE A 136 28.09 24.71 54.71
N LYS A 137 29.31 24.57 54.22
CA LYS A 137 29.64 24.16 52.84
C LYS A 137 30.49 22.92 52.90
N GLY A 138 30.18 21.97 52.05
CA GLY A 138 30.97 20.74 52.04
C GLY A 138 31.03 20.12 50.61
N TYR A 139 32.02 19.28 50.46
CA TYR A 139 32.23 18.48 49.29
C TYR A 139 32.23 16.99 49.70
N GLN A 140 31.53 16.19 48.94
CA GLN A 140 31.52 14.74 49.13
C GLN A 140 31.97 14.09 47.84
N LEU A 141 32.92 13.19 47.94
CA LEU A 141 33.35 12.30 46.88
C LEU A 141 32.98 10.88 47.27
N GLY A 142 32.27 10.17 46.36
CA GLY A 142 31.86 8.80 46.55
C GLY A 142 32.29 7.93 45.40
N LEU A 143 32.60 6.67 45.72
CA LEU A 143 32.90 5.62 44.76
C LEU A 143 31.95 4.46 45.01
N LYS A 144 31.12 4.12 44.03
CA LYS A 144 30.21 2.98 44.11
C LYS A 144 30.72 1.85 43.21
N ILE A 145 31.14 0.76 43.82
CA ILE A 145 31.68 -0.40 43.12
C ILE A 145 30.61 -1.49 43.09
N PRO A 146 30.15 -1.93 41.88
CA PRO A 146 29.25 -3.07 41.79
C PRO A 146 29.99 -4.34 42.16
N ILE A 147 29.51 -5.08 43.18
CA ILE A 147 30.13 -6.32 43.64
C ILE A 147 29.46 -7.54 43.02
N LEU A 148 28.15 -7.45 42.69
CA LEU A 148 27.36 -8.55 42.13
C LEU A 148 27.15 -8.35 40.64
N PHE A 149 27.91 -9.08 39.83
CA PHE A 149 27.90 -8.92 38.34
C PHE A 149 26.90 -9.84 37.61
N GLY A 150 26.28 -10.82 38.27
CA GLY A 150 25.44 -11.82 37.64
C GLY A 150 24.21 -11.21 36.91
N GLY A 151 23.48 -10.34 37.58
CA GLY A 151 22.33 -9.64 37.00
C GLY A 151 22.70 -8.74 35.81
N GLN A 152 23.82 -8.00 35.94
CA GLN A 152 24.30 -7.11 34.90
C GLN A 152 24.80 -7.85 33.65
N ARG A 153 25.49 -9.00 33.84
CA ARG A 153 25.87 -9.87 32.72
C ARG A 153 24.67 -10.42 31.98
N SER A 154 23.59 -10.78 32.69
CA SER A 154 22.34 -11.22 32.07
C SER A 154 21.68 -10.10 31.26
N LYS A 155 21.69 -8.86 31.75
CA LYS A 155 21.18 -7.69 30.99
C LYS A 155 21.99 -7.43 29.71
N ILE A 156 23.32 -7.52 29.78
CA ILE A 156 24.19 -7.39 28.60
C ILE A 156 23.89 -8.48 27.57
N LYS A 157 23.70 -9.74 28.04
CA LYS A 157 23.35 -10.85 27.16
C LYS A 157 21.98 -10.62 26.50
N ALA A 158 20.98 -10.20 27.26
CA ALA A 158 19.64 -9.86 26.72
C ALA A 158 19.70 -8.71 25.69
N SER A 159 20.51 -7.68 26.00
CA SER A 159 20.69 -6.55 25.07
C SER A 159 21.39 -6.95 23.76
N LYS A 160 22.32 -7.90 23.79
CA LYS A 160 22.93 -8.47 22.58
C LYS A 160 21.91 -9.28 21.77
N ILE A 161 21.12 -10.12 22.42
CA ILE A 161 20.05 -10.88 21.74
C ILE A 161 19.05 -9.94 21.10
N ALA A 162 18.65 -8.86 21.77
CA ALA A 162 17.78 -7.85 21.19
C ALA A 162 18.40 -7.20 19.93
N GLN A 163 19.72 -6.98 19.91
CA GLN A 163 20.43 -6.49 18.73
C GLN A 163 20.38 -7.51 17.57
N ASP A 164 20.60 -8.78 17.87
CA ASP A 164 20.55 -9.87 16.87
C ASP A 164 19.12 -10.00 16.27
N ILE A 165 18.09 -9.91 17.11
CA ILE A 165 16.68 -9.92 16.66
C ILE A 165 16.42 -8.80 15.64
N ILE A 166 16.89 -7.58 15.89
CA ILE A 166 16.69 -6.46 14.98
C ILE A 166 17.46 -6.67 13.67
N ALA A 167 18.65 -7.27 13.72
CA ALA A 167 19.42 -7.61 12.54
C ALA A 167 18.69 -8.65 11.64
N GLU A 168 18.12 -9.69 12.25
CA GLU A 168 17.31 -10.70 11.55
C GLU A 168 16.02 -10.09 10.99
N GLN A 169 15.36 -9.22 11.73
CA GLN A 169 14.17 -8.49 11.23
C GLN A 169 14.51 -7.59 10.02
N LYS A 170 15.69 -6.97 9.99
CA LYS A 170 16.17 -6.21 8.85
C LYS A 170 16.35 -7.12 7.64
N GLN A 171 16.95 -8.29 7.82
CA GLN A 171 17.16 -9.25 6.74
C GLN A 171 15.82 -9.77 6.19
N ASP A 172 14.87 -10.14 7.04
CA ASP A 172 13.52 -10.54 6.64
C ASP A 172 12.80 -9.41 5.85
N TYR A 173 12.89 -8.19 6.35
CA TYR A 173 12.33 -7.02 5.64
C TYR A 173 12.96 -6.84 4.26
N GLN A 174 14.27 -7.00 4.13
CA GLN A 174 14.98 -6.88 2.85
C GLN A 174 14.54 -7.97 1.85
N VAL A 175 14.37 -9.20 2.31
CA VAL A 175 13.88 -10.31 1.47
C VAL A 175 12.46 -10.02 0.98
N LYS A 176 11.56 -9.59 1.88
CA LYS A 176 10.17 -9.25 1.55
C LYS A 176 10.10 -8.06 0.58
N LEU A 177 10.90 -7.02 0.81
CA LEU A 177 10.99 -5.84 -0.07
C LEU A 177 11.43 -6.23 -1.48
N ASN A 178 12.45 -7.07 -1.61
CA ASN A 178 12.92 -7.55 -2.90
C ASN A 178 11.85 -8.39 -3.62
N ALA A 179 11.19 -9.29 -2.90
CA ALA A 179 10.12 -10.12 -3.47
C ALA A 179 8.93 -9.26 -3.95
N GLU A 180 8.53 -8.27 -3.17
CA GLU A 180 7.47 -7.33 -3.54
C GLU A 180 7.86 -6.49 -4.76
N TYR A 181 9.08 -5.98 -4.80
CA TYR A 181 9.60 -5.23 -5.93
C TYR A 181 9.58 -6.05 -7.22
N GLN A 182 10.07 -7.30 -7.21
CA GLN A 182 10.01 -8.19 -8.36
C GLN A 182 8.57 -8.50 -8.79
N SER A 183 7.68 -8.71 -7.82
CA SER A 183 6.24 -8.91 -8.10
C SER A 183 5.60 -7.70 -8.78
N LEU A 184 5.96 -6.49 -8.36
CA LEU A 184 5.46 -5.25 -8.97
C LEU A 184 6.01 -5.04 -10.37
N LEU A 185 7.29 -5.36 -10.63
CA LEU A 185 7.87 -5.33 -11.96
C LEU A 185 7.18 -6.31 -12.92
N ALA A 186 6.91 -7.53 -12.45
CA ALA A 186 6.18 -8.53 -13.25
C ALA A 186 4.75 -8.06 -13.59
N LYS A 187 4.05 -7.44 -12.62
CA LYS A 187 2.73 -6.84 -12.88
C LYS A 187 2.79 -5.67 -13.86
N LEU A 188 3.80 -4.83 -13.75
CA LEU A 188 4.01 -3.74 -14.70
C LEU A 188 4.18 -4.28 -16.12
N GLN A 189 5.05 -5.26 -16.31
CA GLN A 189 5.26 -5.91 -17.61
C GLN A 189 3.95 -6.50 -18.16
N GLN A 190 3.18 -7.17 -17.33
CA GLN A 190 1.87 -7.71 -17.71
C GLN A 190 0.92 -6.62 -18.24
N TYR A 191 0.88 -5.46 -17.59
CA TYR A 191 0.05 -4.34 -18.05
C TYR A 191 0.60 -3.70 -19.32
N GLU A 192 1.91 -3.58 -19.46
CA GLU A 192 2.54 -3.06 -20.68
C GLU A 192 2.26 -3.96 -21.89
N ASP A 193 2.36 -5.27 -21.72
CA ASP A 193 2.03 -6.25 -22.77
C ASP A 193 0.54 -6.17 -23.16
N ALA A 194 -0.35 -6.02 -22.18
CA ALA A 194 -1.80 -5.88 -22.44
C ALA A 194 -2.13 -4.58 -23.20
N ILE A 195 -1.49 -3.47 -22.82
CA ILE A 195 -1.64 -2.18 -23.51
C ILE A 195 -1.11 -2.27 -24.94
N ASN A 196 0.07 -2.82 -25.12
CA ASN A 196 0.69 -3.00 -26.43
C ASN A 196 -0.18 -3.86 -27.36
N TYR A 197 -0.70 -5.00 -26.85
CA TYR A 197 -1.66 -5.80 -27.60
C TYR A 197 -2.90 -5.01 -28.02
N TYR A 198 -3.49 -4.25 -27.06
CA TYR A 198 -4.69 -3.46 -27.36
C TYR A 198 -4.43 -2.39 -28.40
N GLU A 199 -3.32 -1.66 -28.30
CA GLU A 199 -2.96 -0.56 -29.22
C GLU A 199 -2.59 -1.06 -30.62
N THR A 200 -1.92 -2.22 -30.72
CA THR A 200 -1.45 -2.75 -32.00
C THR A 200 -2.51 -3.56 -32.75
N GLN A 201 -3.35 -4.31 -32.06
CA GLN A 201 -4.28 -5.26 -32.67
C GLN A 201 -5.68 -5.25 -32.06
N GLY A 202 -5.80 -5.25 -30.74
CA GLY A 202 -7.05 -5.51 -30.02
C GLY A 202 -8.13 -4.48 -30.32
N LYS A 203 -7.75 -3.21 -30.48
CA LYS A 203 -8.69 -2.12 -30.82
C LYS A 203 -9.32 -2.34 -32.20
N THR A 204 -8.50 -2.54 -33.23
CA THR A 204 -8.96 -2.75 -34.61
C THR A 204 -9.83 -4.00 -34.73
N LEU A 205 -9.38 -5.11 -34.15
CA LEU A 205 -10.15 -6.36 -34.14
C LEU A 205 -11.51 -6.21 -33.44
N SER A 206 -11.54 -5.52 -32.30
CA SER A 206 -12.79 -5.26 -31.57
C SER A 206 -13.76 -4.40 -32.37
N GLU A 207 -13.27 -3.36 -33.04
CA GLU A 207 -14.08 -2.49 -33.88
C GLU A 207 -14.68 -3.26 -35.09
N GLU A 208 -13.87 -4.12 -35.74
CA GLU A 208 -14.33 -4.97 -36.83
C GLU A 208 -15.37 -6.00 -36.38
N ILE A 209 -15.15 -6.67 -35.24
CA ILE A 209 -16.09 -7.60 -34.66
C ILE A 209 -17.43 -6.92 -34.39
N ILE A 210 -17.42 -5.77 -33.72
CA ILE A 210 -18.66 -5.04 -33.39
C ILE A 210 -19.36 -4.59 -34.67
N LYS A 211 -18.63 -4.08 -35.66
CA LYS A 211 -19.19 -3.66 -36.94
C LYS A 211 -19.82 -4.83 -37.69
N THR A 212 -19.13 -5.95 -37.79
CA THR A 212 -19.61 -7.15 -38.47
C THR A 212 -20.82 -7.74 -37.74
N ALA A 213 -20.73 -7.92 -36.43
CA ALA A 213 -21.84 -8.42 -35.62
C ALA A 213 -23.10 -7.57 -35.73
N ASN A 214 -22.98 -6.23 -35.73
CA ASN A 214 -24.11 -5.33 -35.91
C ASN A 214 -24.75 -5.47 -37.30
N ARG A 215 -23.95 -5.73 -38.34
CA ARG A 215 -24.46 -5.92 -39.69
C ARG A 215 -25.19 -7.26 -39.81
N THR A 216 -24.54 -8.35 -39.48
CA THR A 216 -25.10 -9.72 -39.60
C THR A 216 -26.31 -9.93 -38.67
N PHE A 217 -26.35 -9.29 -37.50
CA PHE A 217 -27.54 -9.27 -36.65
C PHE A 217 -28.72 -8.55 -37.28
N LYS A 218 -28.47 -7.42 -37.99
CA LYS A 218 -29.55 -6.70 -38.74
C LYS A 218 -30.06 -7.47 -39.95
N GLU A 219 -29.18 -8.23 -40.60
CA GLU A 219 -29.48 -9.06 -41.76
C GLU A 219 -30.12 -10.41 -41.35
N GLY A 220 -30.18 -10.70 -40.03
CA GLY A 220 -30.78 -11.94 -39.51
C GLY A 220 -29.92 -13.20 -39.75
N GLU A 221 -28.64 -13.05 -40.06
CA GLU A 221 -27.71 -14.14 -40.32
C GLU A 221 -27.13 -14.75 -39.06
N ILE A 222 -27.14 -14.00 -37.92
CA ILE A 222 -26.71 -14.48 -36.60
C ILE A 222 -27.72 -14.09 -35.53
N ASP A 223 -27.84 -14.93 -34.52
CA ASP A 223 -28.66 -14.76 -33.33
C ASP A 223 -27.90 -14.11 -32.17
#